data_933f1299f05c56b4fc2abc0206f3c403
#
_entry.id   933f1299f05c56b4fc2abc0206f3c403
#
_cell.length_a   1.000
_cell.length_b   1.000
_cell.length_c   1.000
_cell.angle_alpha   90.00
_cell.angle_beta   90.00
_cell.angle_gamma   90.00
#
_symmetry.space_group_name_H-M   'P 1'
#
loop_
_entity.id
_entity.type
_entity.pdbx_description
1 polymer ?
#
loop_
_entity_poly.entity_id
_entity_poly.type
_entity_poly.pdbx_seq_one_letter_code
_entity_poly.pdbx_strand_id
1 'polypeptide(L)'
;MNTSIARFDDLKPIDYASFIKNYEPDGMRGYALIGEVGKTAPAITGNHGFTMVINKVNPGKGAPLHSHTKPEVFVVLSGKCAFFWGDDGKNEVVLEQ
;
A
#
# COMPACT_ATOMS: atom_id res chain seq x y z
N MET A 1 26.12 1.75 14.14
CA MET A 1 24.81 2.00 13.50
C MET A 1 24.65 1.07 12.32
N ASN A 2 23.51 0.38 12.25
CA ASN A 2 23.19 -0.47 11.11
C ASN A 2 22.38 0.31 10.09
N THR A 3 22.70 0.10 8.83
CA THR A 3 22.00 0.73 7.73
C THR A 3 21.33 -0.35 6.88
N SER A 4 20.05 -0.17 6.61
CA SER A 4 19.30 -1.02 5.71
C SER A 4 18.97 -0.25 4.44
N ILE A 5 19.14 -0.89 3.29
CA ILE A 5 18.91 -0.26 2.00
C ILE A 5 18.00 -1.16 1.18
N ALA A 6 16.96 -0.57 0.59
CA ALA A 6 16.11 -1.25 -0.38
C ALA A 6 16.05 -0.41 -1.64
N ARG A 7 16.16 -1.08 -2.80
CA ARG A 7 15.98 -0.45 -4.09
C ARG A 7 14.65 -0.91 -4.67
N PHE A 8 13.96 -0.03 -5.39
CA PHE A 8 12.65 -0.35 -5.95
C PHE A 8 12.70 -1.62 -6.80
N ASP A 9 13.74 -1.80 -7.59
CA ASP A 9 13.88 -2.96 -8.47
C ASP A 9 14.03 -4.29 -7.70
N ASP A 10 14.38 -4.23 -6.42
CA ASP A 10 14.53 -5.42 -5.58
C ASP A 10 13.24 -5.76 -4.82
N LEU A 11 12.21 -4.92 -4.90
CA LEU A 11 10.96 -5.13 -4.18
C LEU A 11 10.12 -6.20 -4.86
N LYS A 12 9.46 -7.02 -4.04
CA LYS A 12 8.54 -8.05 -4.53
C LYS A 12 7.11 -7.56 -4.44
N PRO A 13 6.29 -7.83 -5.47
CA PRO A 13 4.87 -7.49 -5.41
C PRO A 13 4.17 -8.21 -4.26
N ILE A 14 3.23 -7.51 -3.63
CA ILE A 14 2.35 -8.10 -2.62
C ILE A 14 1.25 -8.88 -3.34
N ASP A 15 1.02 -10.12 -2.91
CA ASP A 15 -0.08 -10.92 -3.42
C ASP A 15 -1.38 -10.52 -2.71
N TYR A 16 -1.94 -9.38 -3.10
CA TYR A 16 -3.18 -8.89 -2.51
C TYR A 16 -4.35 -9.83 -2.75
N ALA A 17 -4.36 -10.55 -3.86
CA ALA A 17 -5.45 -11.46 -4.20
C ALA A 17 -5.61 -12.57 -3.16
N SER A 18 -4.55 -12.91 -2.42
CA SER A 18 -4.60 -13.96 -1.42
C SER A 18 -5.33 -13.55 -0.15
N PHE A 19 -5.53 -12.25 0.10
CA PHE A 19 -6.16 -11.79 1.35
C PHE A 19 -7.09 -10.57 1.20
N ILE A 20 -7.22 -10.00 0.00
CA ILE A 20 -8.18 -8.92 -0.25
C ILE A 20 -9.29 -9.44 -1.15
N LYS A 21 -10.51 -9.43 -0.60
CA LYS A 21 -11.71 -9.80 -1.35
C LYS A 21 -11.99 -8.78 -2.44
N ASN A 22 -12.37 -9.26 -3.63
CA ASN A 22 -12.69 -8.41 -4.79
C ASN A 22 -11.50 -7.58 -5.30
N TYR A 23 -10.29 -8.05 -5.03
CA TYR A 23 -9.09 -7.40 -5.56
C TYR A 23 -9.02 -7.55 -7.08
N GLU A 24 -8.71 -6.44 -7.76
CA GLU A 24 -8.49 -6.41 -9.20
C GLU A 24 -6.98 -6.39 -9.50
N PRO A 25 -6.42 -7.46 -10.08
CA PRO A 25 -4.97 -7.56 -10.29
C PRO A 25 -4.37 -6.47 -11.18
N ASP A 26 -5.15 -5.93 -12.12
CA ASP A 26 -4.71 -4.86 -13.00
C ASP A 26 -4.96 -3.46 -12.44
N GLY A 27 -5.52 -3.37 -11.23
CA GLY A 27 -5.93 -2.10 -10.64
C GLY A 27 -4.86 -1.46 -9.78
N MET A 28 -4.27 -2.24 -8.90
CA MET A 28 -3.30 -1.75 -7.94
C MET A 28 -2.21 -2.78 -7.72
N ARG A 29 -0.97 -2.32 -7.67
CA ARG A 29 0.17 -3.15 -7.28
C ARG A 29 0.84 -2.53 -6.08
N GLY A 30 1.08 -3.34 -5.05
CA GLY A 30 1.78 -2.93 -3.86
C GLY A 30 3.12 -3.64 -3.73
N TYR A 31 4.06 -2.94 -3.11
CA TYR A 31 5.41 -3.46 -2.86
C TYR A 31 5.74 -3.22 -1.41
N ALA A 32 5.99 -4.27 -0.66
CA ALA A 32 6.31 -4.16 0.76
C ALA A 32 7.76 -3.70 0.92
N LEU A 33 7.94 -2.55 1.54
CA LEU A 33 9.24 -1.94 1.75
C LEU A 33 9.78 -2.27 3.14
N ILE A 34 9.00 -2.03 4.17
CA ILE A 34 9.38 -2.25 5.57
C ILE A 34 8.26 -2.99 6.28
N GLY A 35 8.59 -4.04 7.02
CA GLY A 35 7.61 -4.76 7.82
C GLY A 35 8.09 -6.14 8.26
N GLU A 36 7.22 -6.86 8.93
CA GLU A 36 7.48 -8.23 9.35
C GLU A 36 7.09 -9.21 8.24
N VAL A 37 7.82 -10.32 8.16
CA VAL A 37 7.49 -11.38 7.22
C VAL A 37 6.17 -12.03 7.63
N GLY A 38 5.30 -12.26 6.65
CA GLY A 38 3.98 -12.87 6.87
C GLY A 38 3.23 -12.92 5.56
N LYS A 39 2.12 -12.16 5.47
CA LYS A 39 1.35 -12.03 4.22
C LYS A 39 2.15 -11.33 3.12
N THR A 40 3.18 -10.60 3.50
CA THR A 40 4.06 -9.91 2.56
C THR A 40 5.51 -10.34 2.80
N ALA A 41 6.38 -10.04 1.83
CA ALA A 41 7.81 -10.27 1.93
C ALA A 41 8.54 -8.93 1.81
N PRO A 42 8.63 -8.15 2.91
CA PRO A 42 9.26 -6.84 2.86
C PRO A 42 10.74 -6.91 2.54
N ALA A 43 11.24 -5.90 1.82
CA ALA A 43 12.66 -5.79 1.53
C ALA A 43 13.49 -5.53 2.80
N ILE A 44 12.94 -4.74 3.72
CA ILE A 44 13.55 -4.48 5.02
C ILE A 44 12.65 -5.14 6.07
N THR A 45 13.11 -6.25 6.62
CA THR A 45 12.31 -7.08 7.52
C THR A 45 12.50 -6.66 8.98
N GLY A 46 11.52 -7.00 9.80
CA GLY A 46 11.55 -6.81 11.24
C GLY A 46 10.49 -5.86 11.73
N ASN A 47 10.37 -5.79 13.06
CA ASN A 47 9.45 -4.87 13.73
C ASN A 47 10.15 -3.54 13.98
N HIS A 48 9.82 -2.54 13.17
CA HIS A 48 10.37 -1.19 13.27
C HIS A 48 9.38 -0.20 13.89
N GLY A 49 8.25 -0.69 14.42
CA GLY A 49 7.18 0.14 14.94
C GLY A 49 6.21 0.66 13.88
N PHE A 50 6.47 0.37 12.61
CA PHE A 50 5.60 0.74 11.51
C PHE A 50 5.88 -0.17 10.30
N THR A 51 4.97 -0.16 9.35
CA THR A 51 5.16 -0.81 8.05
C THR A 51 5.08 0.25 6.95
N MET A 52 5.74 -0.03 5.83
CA MET A 52 5.71 0.86 4.68
C MET A 52 5.48 0.07 3.41
N VAL A 53 4.54 0.52 2.60
CA VAL A 53 4.18 -0.09 1.33
C VAL A 53 4.13 1.01 0.28
N ILE A 54 4.66 0.73 -0.91
CA ILE A 54 4.51 1.61 -2.06
C ILE A 54 3.48 0.98 -2.99
N ASN A 55 2.45 1.74 -3.35
CA ASN A 55 1.41 1.27 -4.27
C ASN A 55 1.45 2.05 -5.58
N LYS A 56 1.26 1.31 -6.68
CA LYS A 56 1.00 1.88 -8.00
C LYS A 56 -0.44 1.57 -8.35
N VAL A 57 -1.19 2.61 -8.72
CA VAL A 57 -2.62 2.48 -9.01
C VAL A 57 -2.87 2.95 -10.44
N ASN A 58 -3.56 2.13 -11.22
CA ASN A 58 -3.95 2.49 -12.58
C ASN A 58 -5.15 3.45 -12.56
N PRO A 59 -5.28 4.35 -13.55
CA PRO A 59 -6.41 5.27 -13.61
C PRO A 59 -7.76 4.55 -13.53
N GLY A 60 -8.66 5.08 -12.70
CA GLY A 60 -9.99 4.52 -12.50
C GLY A 60 -10.03 3.26 -11.64
N LYS A 61 -8.91 2.84 -11.10
CA LYS A 61 -8.78 1.61 -10.31
C LYS A 61 -8.34 1.96 -8.88
N GLY A 62 -8.25 0.95 -8.04
CA GLY A 62 -7.81 1.12 -6.67
C GLY A 62 -8.18 -0.07 -5.80
N ALA A 63 -7.96 0.07 -4.50
CA ALA A 63 -8.36 -0.93 -3.52
C ALA A 63 -9.85 -0.81 -3.20
N PRO A 64 -10.55 -1.92 -2.95
CA PRO A 64 -11.91 -1.85 -2.42
C PRO A 64 -11.92 -1.20 -1.04
N LEU A 65 -13.05 -0.62 -0.68
CA LEU A 65 -13.21 0.00 0.63
C LEU A 65 -13.01 -1.06 1.71
N HIS A 66 -12.16 -0.77 2.68
CA HIS A 66 -11.85 -1.68 3.77
C HIS A 66 -11.41 -0.87 4.99
N SER A 67 -11.23 -1.55 6.12
CA SER A 67 -10.80 -0.89 7.35
C SER A 67 -9.57 -1.56 7.94
N HIS A 68 -8.83 -0.80 8.71
CA HIS A 68 -7.67 -1.25 9.47
C HIS A 68 -7.80 -0.82 10.92
N THR A 69 -7.16 -1.56 11.81
CA THR A 69 -7.19 -1.26 13.24
C THR A 69 -6.15 -0.24 13.66
N LYS A 70 -5.21 0.09 12.77
CA LYS A 70 -4.11 1.02 13.05
C LYS A 70 -4.20 2.25 12.15
N PRO A 71 -3.68 3.39 12.60
CA PRO A 71 -3.59 4.58 11.76
C PRO A 71 -2.76 4.35 10.52
N GLU A 72 -3.13 5.03 9.43
CA GLU A 72 -2.39 5.01 8.18
C GLU A 72 -2.04 6.42 7.74
N VAL A 73 -0.91 6.55 7.07
CA VAL A 73 -0.47 7.80 6.45
C VAL A 73 -0.23 7.53 4.98
N PHE A 74 -0.77 8.39 4.13
CA PHE A 74 -0.61 8.29 2.69
C PHE A 74 0.16 9.49 2.16
N VAL A 75 1.13 9.22 1.29
CA VAL A 75 1.88 10.26 0.58
C VAL A 75 1.79 9.96 -0.90
N VAL A 76 1.34 10.93 -1.70
CA VAL A 76 1.30 10.79 -3.15
C VAL A 76 2.64 11.21 -3.72
N LEU A 77 3.38 10.26 -4.28
CA LEU A 77 4.71 10.50 -4.82
C LEU A 77 4.66 10.97 -6.26
N SER A 78 3.61 10.62 -6.99
CA SER A 78 3.48 10.94 -8.40
C SER A 78 2.01 10.86 -8.80
N GLY A 79 1.56 11.79 -9.63
CA GLY A 79 0.21 11.78 -10.16
C GLY A 79 -0.84 12.29 -9.19
N LYS A 80 -2.06 11.84 -9.39
CA LYS A 80 -3.24 12.22 -8.64
C LYS A 80 -3.94 11.00 -8.09
N CYS A 81 -4.32 11.01 -6.83
CA CYS A 81 -5.00 9.88 -6.21
C CYS A 81 -6.18 10.37 -5.38
N ALA A 82 -7.33 9.75 -5.55
CA ALA A 82 -8.52 10.01 -4.75
C ALA A 82 -8.61 8.98 -3.63
N PHE A 83 -8.87 9.46 -2.43
CA PHE A 83 -9.06 8.62 -1.25
C PHE A 83 -10.48 8.80 -0.75
N PHE A 84 -11.14 7.67 -0.47
CA PHE A 84 -12.53 7.62 -0.01
C PHE A 84 -12.57 7.03 1.39
N TRP A 85 -13.45 7.57 2.24
CA TRP A 85 -13.63 7.01 3.58
C TRP A 85 -15.07 7.17 4.05
N GLY A 86 -15.35 6.57 5.19
CA GLY A 86 -16.70 6.48 5.72
C GLY A 86 -17.32 5.13 5.39
N ASP A 87 -18.46 4.81 6.02
CA ASP A 87 -19.08 3.51 5.90
C ASP A 87 -19.45 3.11 4.47
N ASP A 88 -19.73 4.10 3.65
CA ASP A 88 -20.14 3.90 2.25
C ASP A 88 -19.21 4.60 1.25
N GLY A 89 -18.08 5.13 1.72
CA GLY A 89 -17.13 5.82 0.86
C GLY A 89 -17.60 7.19 0.36
N LYS A 90 -18.53 7.85 1.05
CA LYS A 90 -19.06 9.16 0.62
C LYS A 90 -18.06 10.30 0.76
N ASN A 91 -17.13 10.19 1.71
CA ASN A 91 -16.12 11.21 1.90
C ASN A 91 -14.98 11.00 0.90
N GLU A 92 -14.49 12.08 0.34
CA GLU A 92 -13.45 12.01 -0.68
C GLU A 92 -12.46 13.15 -0.52
N VAL A 93 -11.18 12.84 -0.75
CA VAL A 93 -10.15 13.84 -0.96
C VAL A 93 -9.29 13.42 -2.15
N VAL A 94 -8.90 14.39 -2.96
CA VAL A 94 -7.96 14.16 -4.06
C VAL A 94 -6.63 14.79 -3.69
N LEU A 95 -5.60 13.96 -3.69
CA LEU A 95 -4.23 14.39 -3.41
C LEU A 95 -3.41 14.29 -4.69
N GLU A 96 -2.52 15.24 -4.88
CA GLU A 96 -1.56 15.21 -5.98
C GLU A 96 -0.19 15.66 -5.51
N GLN A 97 0.80 15.20 -6.25
CA GLN A 97 2.18 15.56 -5.95
C GLN A 97 2.40 17.06 -6.10
#